data_e23eefe9564c8981ff70e2e25d15fd07
#
_entry.id   e23eefe9564c8981ff70e2e25d15fd07
#
_cell.length_a   1.000
_cell.length_b   1.000
_cell.length_c   1.000
_cell.angle_alpha   90.00
_cell.angle_beta   90.00
_cell.angle_gamma   90.00
#
_symmetry.space_group_name_H-M   'P 1'
#
loop_
_entity.id
_entity.type
_entity.pdbx_description
1 polymer ?
#
loop_
_entity_poly.entity_id
_entity_poly.type
_entity_poly.pdbx_seq_one_letter_code
_entity_poly.pdbx_strand_id
1 'polypeptide(L)'
;NKKTVIKKLISDGVLVSTPAGSTAYNLSVHGPILSLNSKKFSIAPISAFRPRRWKGKIVSDKSKIVIKNLNPIKRPISAVADNIEVRNANTISIKKNNIIRFNLLYDSNRSLQKKIKIEQIRKEII
;
A
#
# COMPACT_ATOMS: atom_id res chain seq x y z
N ASN A 1 1.77 14.54 15.86
CA ASN A 1 2.99 13.84 16.25
C ASN A 1 3.57 13.07 15.08
N LYS A 2 4.81 13.39 14.71
CA LYS A 2 5.51 12.69 13.64
C LYS A 2 6.22 11.47 14.22
N LYS A 3 5.97 10.31 13.61
CA LYS A 3 6.64 9.07 13.98
C LYS A 3 7.38 8.50 12.77
N THR A 4 8.66 8.27 12.92
CA THR A 4 9.45 7.64 11.87
C THR A 4 9.18 6.14 11.87
N VAL A 5 8.65 5.62 10.76
CA VAL A 5 8.40 4.19 10.58
C VAL A 5 9.70 3.48 10.22
N ILE A 6 10.48 4.07 9.33
CA ILE A 6 11.79 3.56 8.92
C ILE A 6 12.65 4.75 8.48
N LYS A 7 13.90 4.81 8.94
CA LYS A 7 14.79 5.94 8.61
C LYS A 7 15.29 5.89 7.19
N LYS A 8 15.64 4.70 6.72
CA LYS A 8 16.21 4.50 5.40
C LYS A 8 15.81 3.12 4.88
N LEU A 9 15.22 3.09 3.71
CA LEU A 9 14.87 1.87 3.00
C LEU A 9 15.55 1.89 1.63
N ILE A 10 16.26 0.81 1.31
CA ILE A 10 16.78 0.56 -0.02
C ILE A 10 15.95 -0.56 -0.63
N SER A 11 15.20 -0.25 -1.67
CA SER A 11 14.26 -1.16 -2.33
C SER A 11 14.00 -0.68 -3.75
N ASP A 12 13.30 -1.48 -4.52
CA ASP A 12 12.82 -1.07 -5.85
C ASP A 12 11.70 -0.06 -5.77
N GLY A 13 11.02 0.00 -4.65
CA GLY A 13 9.96 0.96 -4.41
C GLY A 13 9.26 0.71 -3.08
N VAL A 14 8.27 1.52 -2.82
CA VAL A 14 7.37 1.37 -1.67
C VAL A 14 5.97 1.73 -2.12
N LEU A 15 4.98 1.01 -1.65
CA LEU A 15 3.59 1.29 -1.96
C LEU A 15 2.76 1.47 -0.70
N VAL A 16 1.69 2.22 -0.85
CA VAL A 16 0.66 2.41 0.17
C VAL A 16 -0.66 1.94 -0.42
N SER A 17 -1.40 1.13 0.31
CA SER A 17 -2.69 0.65 -0.15
C SER A 17 -3.79 0.85 0.89
N THR A 18 -5.00 1.02 0.37
CA THR A 18 -6.24 0.97 1.15
C THR A 18 -6.64 -0.48 1.40
N PRO A 19 -7.62 -0.74 2.29
CA PRO A 19 -8.17 -2.09 2.41
C PRO A 19 -8.66 -2.68 1.09
N ALA A 20 -9.40 -1.91 0.29
CA ALA A 20 -9.88 -2.38 -1.01
C ALA A 20 -8.74 -2.71 -1.97
N GLY A 21 -7.66 -1.94 -1.95
CA GLY A 21 -6.49 -2.14 -2.79
C GLY A 21 -5.51 -3.18 -2.23
N SER A 22 -5.71 -3.68 -1.03
CA SER A 22 -4.75 -4.58 -0.38
C SER A 22 -4.61 -5.92 -1.08
N THR A 23 -5.60 -6.34 -1.85
CA THR A 23 -5.58 -7.57 -2.66
C THR A 23 -4.99 -7.39 -4.06
N ALA A 24 -4.60 -6.17 -4.42
CA ALA A 24 -3.96 -5.86 -5.72
C ALA A 24 -2.42 -5.92 -5.61
N TYR A 25 -1.72 -4.92 -6.05
CA TYR A 25 -0.24 -4.90 -6.04
C TYR A 25 0.35 -5.16 -4.64
N ASN A 26 -0.29 -4.62 -3.61
CA ASN A 26 0.11 -4.87 -2.23
C ASN A 26 0.24 -6.37 -1.91
N LEU A 27 -0.69 -7.19 -2.38
CA LEU A 27 -0.65 -8.64 -2.17
C LEU A 27 0.53 -9.28 -2.93
N SER A 28 0.80 -8.82 -4.15
CA SER A 28 1.91 -9.33 -4.96
C SER A 28 3.28 -9.07 -4.33
N VAL A 29 3.42 -8.02 -3.53
CA VAL A 29 4.66 -7.72 -2.79
C VAL A 29 4.61 -8.23 -1.35
N HIS A 30 3.72 -9.16 -1.07
CA HIS A 30 3.56 -9.81 0.24
C HIS A 30 3.06 -8.89 1.35
N GLY A 31 2.38 -7.82 0.99
CA GLY A 31 1.67 -6.99 1.95
C GLY A 31 0.43 -7.70 2.50
N PRO A 32 -0.06 -7.32 3.66
CA PRO A 32 -1.20 -7.97 4.28
C PRO A 32 -2.50 -7.63 3.57
N ILE A 33 -3.44 -8.57 3.55
CA ILE A 33 -4.81 -8.29 3.16
C ILE A 33 -5.52 -7.61 4.33
N LEU A 34 -6.13 -6.46 4.06
CA LEU A 34 -6.85 -5.69 5.06
C LEU A 34 -8.35 -5.82 4.85
N SER A 35 -9.08 -6.10 5.93
CA SER A 35 -10.54 -6.06 5.91
C SER A 35 -11.04 -4.68 5.49
N LEU A 36 -12.11 -4.62 4.70
CA LEU A 36 -12.70 -3.35 4.25
C LEU A 36 -13.05 -2.40 5.40
N ASN A 37 -13.41 -2.95 6.55
CA ASN A 37 -13.80 -2.16 7.72
C ASN A 37 -12.65 -1.87 8.67
N SER A 38 -11.42 -2.22 8.32
CA SER A 38 -10.27 -2.14 9.23
C SER A 38 -9.84 -0.72 9.56
N LYS A 39 -10.17 0.26 8.71
CA LYS A 39 -9.72 1.66 8.85
C LYS A 39 -8.18 1.76 8.94
N LYS A 40 -7.51 1.01 8.11
CA LYS A 40 -6.05 0.90 8.06
C LYS A 40 -5.52 1.14 6.66
N PHE A 41 -4.25 1.54 6.59
CA PHE A 41 -3.44 1.51 5.38
C PHE A 41 -2.31 0.51 5.56
N SER A 42 -1.93 -0.12 4.46
CA SER A 42 -0.71 -0.91 4.38
C SER A 42 0.38 -0.12 3.69
N ILE A 43 1.56 -0.10 4.30
CA ILE A 43 2.79 0.39 3.67
C ILE A 43 3.64 -0.85 3.42
N ALA A 44 4.00 -1.12 2.18
CA ALA A 44 4.74 -2.31 1.83
C ALA A 44 5.95 -1.97 0.94
N PRO A 45 7.13 -2.53 1.22
CA PRO A 45 8.28 -2.37 0.35
C PRO A 45 8.16 -3.27 -0.88
N ILE A 46 8.75 -2.81 -1.98
CA ILE A 46 8.90 -3.62 -3.20
C ILE A 46 10.35 -4.05 -3.26
N SER A 47 10.59 -5.35 -3.11
CA SER A 47 11.93 -5.94 -3.14
C SER A 47 12.91 -5.23 -2.21
N ALA A 48 12.61 -5.23 -0.91
CA ALA A 48 13.45 -4.60 0.10
C ALA A 48 14.85 -5.24 0.11
N PHE A 49 15.88 -4.42 -0.05
CA PHE A 49 17.27 -4.85 0.01
C PHE A 49 17.89 -4.58 1.39
N ARG A 50 17.66 -3.39 1.94
CA ARG A 50 18.10 -3.00 3.28
C ARG A 50 17.05 -2.11 3.95
N PRO A 51 16.49 -2.50 5.09
CA PRO A 51 16.60 -3.83 5.72
C PRO A 51 15.85 -4.91 4.92
N ARG A 52 16.49 -6.06 4.70
CA ARG A 52 15.90 -7.13 3.87
C ARG A 52 14.61 -7.69 4.42
N ARG A 53 14.49 -7.74 5.74
CA ARG A 53 13.33 -8.37 6.41
C ARG A 53 12.26 -7.38 6.79
N TRP A 54 12.40 -6.12 6.42
CA TRP A 54 11.35 -5.16 6.68
C TRP A 54 10.15 -5.48 5.79
N LYS A 55 9.05 -5.79 6.43
CA LYS A 55 7.82 -6.22 5.74
C LYS A 55 6.81 -5.10 5.56
N GLY A 56 7.16 -3.89 5.97
CA GLY A 56 6.26 -2.77 5.93
C GLY A 56 5.59 -2.48 7.27
N LYS A 57 4.53 -1.71 7.22
CA LYS A 57 3.81 -1.26 8.41
C LYS A 57 2.33 -1.11 8.08
N ILE A 58 1.49 -1.50 9.02
CA ILE A 58 0.08 -1.16 8.99
C ILE A 58 -0.12 0.07 9.86
N VAL A 59 -0.77 1.09 9.34
CA VAL A 59 -1.05 2.34 10.05
C VAL A 59 -2.54 2.68 10.00
N SER A 60 -3.00 3.57 10.87
CA SER A 60 -4.36 4.06 10.82
C SER A 60 -4.62 4.81 9.51
N ASP A 61 -5.83 4.70 8.95
CA ASP A 61 -6.24 5.46 7.76
C ASP A 61 -6.39 6.98 8.03
N LYS A 62 -6.31 7.38 9.29
CA LYS A 62 -6.23 8.80 9.68
C LYS A 62 -4.81 9.36 9.58
N SER A 63 -3.83 8.51 9.35
CA SER A 63 -2.44 8.92 9.27
C SER A 63 -2.14 9.67 7.98
N LYS A 64 -1.29 10.66 8.07
CA LYS A 64 -0.62 11.25 6.92
C LYS A 64 0.72 10.55 6.75
N ILE A 65 0.90 9.87 5.63
CA ILE A 65 2.13 9.14 5.32
C ILE A 65 3.01 10.04 4.48
N VAL A 66 4.28 10.20 4.87
CA VAL A 66 5.25 10.98 4.12
C VAL A 66 6.41 10.07 3.73
N ILE A 67 6.71 10.04 2.44
CA ILE A 67 7.83 9.29 1.86
C ILE A 67 8.77 10.29 1.22
N LYS A 68 10.04 10.23 1.63
CA LYS A 68 11.07 11.11 1.09
C LYS A 68 12.11 10.33 0.32
N ASN A 69 12.46 10.81 -0.87
CA ASN A 69 13.61 10.31 -1.60
C ASN A 69 14.88 10.90 -0.98
N LEU A 70 15.73 10.04 -0.42
CA LEU A 70 16.94 10.47 0.27
C LEU A 70 18.08 10.86 -0.68
N ASN A 71 17.99 10.47 -1.96
CA ASN A 71 19.03 10.77 -2.95
C ASN A 71 18.40 11.02 -4.32
N PRO A 72 17.66 12.13 -4.49
CA PRO A 72 16.86 12.38 -5.68
C PRO A 72 17.68 12.59 -6.95
N ILE A 73 18.92 13.03 -6.84
CA ILE A 73 19.78 13.27 -8.01
C ILE A 73 20.29 11.94 -8.57
N LYS A 74 20.85 11.09 -7.72
CA LYS A 74 21.45 9.81 -8.13
C LYS A 74 20.41 8.72 -8.31
N ARG A 75 19.34 8.76 -7.54
CA ARG A 75 18.26 7.74 -7.51
C ARG A 75 16.90 8.40 -7.68
N PRO A 76 16.60 8.95 -8.86
CA PRO A 76 15.30 9.57 -9.07
C PRO A 76 14.19 8.53 -8.96
N ILE A 77 13.03 8.96 -8.46
CA ILE A 77 11.85 8.10 -8.34
C ILE A 77 10.64 8.74 -9.02
N SER A 78 9.70 7.91 -9.40
CA SER A 78 8.38 8.33 -9.85
C SER A 78 7.33 7.95 -8.82
N ALA A 79 6.36 8.82 -8.61
CA ALA A 79 5.17 8.53 -7.86
C ALA A 79 4.03 8.21 -8.83
N VAL A 80 3.32 7.12 -8.61
CA VAL A 80 2.22 6.69 -9.46
C VAL A 80 0.98 6.50 -8.60
N ALA A 81 -0.11 7.12 -9.01
CA ALA A 81 -1.43 6.92 -8.42
C ALA A 81 -2.44 6.73 -9.57
N ASP A 82 -3.03 5.57 -9.65
CA ASP A 82 -3.89 5.15 -10.77
C ASP A 82 -3.14 5.28 -12.10
N ASN A 83 -3.59 6.18 -12.98
CA ASN A 83 -2.98 6.45 -14.27
C ASN A 83 -2.07 7.68 -14.27
N ILE A 84 -1.86 8.30 -13.12
CA ILE A 84 -1.08 9.53 -13.00
C ILE A 84 0.32 9.18 -12.52
N GLU A 85 1.32 9.60 -13.27
CA GLU A 85 2.73 9.47 -12.93
C GLU A 85 3.36 10.84 -12.75
N VAL A 86 4.06 11.03 -11.64
CA VAL A 86 4.87 12.24 -11.39
C VAL A 86 6.32 11.81 -11.28
N ARG A 87 7.13 12.23 -12.25
CA ARG A 87 8.56 11.91 -12.30
C ARG A 87 9.36 12.83 -11.40
N ASN A 88 10.53 12.36 -10.99
CA ASN A 88 11.46 13.09 -10.14
C ASN A 88 10.82 13.62 -8.86
N ALA A 89 10.01 12.76 -8.23
CA ALA A 89 9.38 13.09 -6.97
C ALA A 89 10.39 13.07 -5.83
N ASN A 90 10.42 14.12 -5.03
CA ASN A 90 11.30 14.23 -3.86
C ASN A 90 10.60 13.86 -2.56
N THR A 91 9.38 14.32 -2.40
CA THR A 91 8.57 14.07 -1.23
C THR A 91 7.14 13.75 -1.67
N ILE A 92 6.61 12.67 -1.15
CA ILE A 92 5.25 12.23 -1.45
C ILE A 92 4.47 12.22 -0.14
N SER A 93 3.35 12.93 -0.12
CA SER A 93 2.42 12.92 1.01
C SER A 93 1.15 12.21 0.62
N ILE A 94 0.74 11.27 1.45
CA ILE A 94 -0.43 10.43 1.21
C ILE A 94 -1.38 10.56 2.39
N LYS A 95 -2.64 10.82 2.07
CA LYS A 95 -3.66 10.99 3.08
C LYS A 95 -5.01 10.54 2.51
N LYS A 96 -5.86 10.00 3.38
CA LYS A 96 -7.20 9.59 2.99
C LYS A 96 -8.04 10.79 2.57
N ASN A 97 -8.74 10.66 1.45
CA ASN A 97 -9.75 11.63 1.04
C ASN A 97 -11.09 11.25 1.67
N ASN A 98 -11.57 12.08 2.61
CA ASN A 98 -12.82 11.82 3.31
C ASN A 98 -14.07 12.29 2.56
N ILE A 99 -13.90 12.98 1.43
CA ILE A 99 -15.01 13.55 0.64
C ILE A 99 -15.51 12.51 -0.38
N ILE A 100 -14.59 11.81 -1.04
CA ILE A 100 -14.90 10.84 -2.07
C ILE A 100 -15.17 9.48 -1.44
N ARG A 101 -16.33 8.90 -1.74
CA ARG A 101 -16.74 7.57 -1.29
C ARG A 101 -17.19 6.72 -2.47
N PHE A 102 -16.85 5.45 -2.43
CA PHE A 102 -17.30 4.47 -3.40
C PHE A 102 -18.23 3.46 -2.71
N ASN A 103 -19.36 3.20 -3.33
CA ASN A 103 -20.29 2.18 -2.87
C ASN A 103 -20.09 0.94 -3.73
N LEU A 104 -19.70 -0.16 -3.09
CA LEU A 104 -19.54 -1.44 -3.76
C LEU A 104 -20.85 -2.22 -3.67
N LEU A 105 -21.45 -2.51 -4.81
CA LEU A 105 -22.66 -3.30 -4.91
C LEU A 105 -22.27 -4.76 -5.12
N TYR A 106 -22.90 -5.64 -4.37
CA TYR A 106 -22.67 -7.07 -4.49
C TYR A 106 -23.92 -7.86 -4.11
N ASP A 107 -24.02 -9.08 -4.62
CA ASP A 107 -25.05 -10.02 -4.18
C ASP A 107 -24.72 -10.51 -2.77
N SER A 108 -25.75 -10.81 -1.96
CA SER A 108 -25.59 -11.24 -0.57
C SER A 108 -24.64 -12.41 -0.37
N ASN A 109 -24.52 -13.29 -1.39
CA ASN A 109 -23.64 -14.46 -1.38
C ASN A 109 -22.25 -14.21 -1.97
N ARG A 110 -21.96 -13.01 -2.47
CA ARG A 110 -20.73 -12.67 -3.19
C ARG A 110 -20.09 -11.38 -2.70
N SER A 111 -20.10 -11.16 -1.38
CA SER A 111 -19.44 -9.99 -0.81
C SER A 111 -17.94 -9.99 -1.11
N LEU A 112 -17.33 -8.79 -1.14
CA LEU A 112 -15.89 -8.66 -1.32
C LEU A 112 -15.12 -9.38 -0.22
N GLN A 113 -15.63 -9.39 1.02
CA GLN A 113 -15.01 -10.14 2.12
C GLN A 113 -14.99 -11.65 1.86
N LYS A 114 -16.04 -12.20 1.29
CA LYS A 114 -16.07 -13.62 0.89
C LYS A 114 -15.06 -13.90 -0.24
N LYS A 115 -14.96 -13.01 -1.21
CA LYS A 115 -13.96 -13.12 -2.27
C LYS A 115 -12.54 -13.09 -1.73
N ILE A 116 -12.26 -12.21 -0.77
CA ILE A 116 -10.97 -12.14 -0.10
C ILE A 116 -10.65 -13.44 0.63
N LYS A 117 -11.62 -14.00 1.37
CA LYS A 117 -11.45 -15.31 2.03
C LYS A 117 -11.12 -16.42 1.04
N ILE A 118 -11.84 -16.47 -0.07
CA ILE A 118 -11.61 -17.48 -1.11
C ILE A 118 -10.19 -17.33 -1.67
N GLU A 119 -9.73 -16.11 -1.92
CA GLU A 119 -8.39 -15.83 -2.43
C GLU A 119 -7.31 -16.28 -1.45
N GLN A 120 -7.51 -16.04 -0.15
CA GLN A 120 -6.56 -16.43 0.90
C GLN A 120 -6.37 -17.94 1.02
N ILE A 121 -7.44 -18.71 0.80
CA ILE A 121 -7.40 -20.18 0.90
C ILE A 121 -7.15 -20.86 -0.44
N ARG A 122 -7.19 -20.13 -1.53
CA ARG A 122 -6.95 -20.66 -2.87
C ARG A 122 -5.51 -21.13 -3.00
N LYS A 123 -5.33 -22.40 -3.33
CA LYS A 123 -4.02 -22.94 -3.67
C LYS A 123 -3.78 -22.75 -5.16
N GLU A 124 -2.61 -22.26 -5.49
CA GLU A 124 -2.19 -22.23 -6.88
C GLU A 124 -1.96 -23.65 -7.37
N ILE A 125 -2.53 -23.96 -8.51
CA ILE A 125 -2.29 -25.21 -9.22
C ILE A 125 -1.30 -24.87 -10.34
N ILE A 126 -0.14 -25.42 -10.23
CA ILE A 126 0.92 -25.25 -11.24
C ILE A 126 0.79 -26.37 -12.27
#